data_ec35afffbbc8b9e2cf930226c29e9fec
#
_entry.id   ec35afffbbc8b9e2cf930226c29e9fec
#
_cell.length_a   1.000
_cell.length_b   1.000
_cell.length_c   1.000
_cell.angle_alpha   90.00
_cell.angle_beta   90.00
_cell.angle_gamma   90.00
#
_symmetry.space_group_name_H-M   'P 1'
#
loop_
_entity.id
_entity.type
_entity.pdbx_description
1 polymer ?
#
loop_
_entity_poly.entity_id
_entity_poly.type
_entity_poly.pdbx_seq_one_letter_code
_entity_poly.pdbx_strand_id
1 'polypeptide(L)'
;MPLSYDPEYHKATVEFFSTRSGPKAAVHDVATRRRNITANYEAMFDKLPLAPDVEHSIYPVKSYDGHTIQVHRFFKKTSTPAAAGPAVLHTHGGGTIQGDVALFVKPLSIQVQQTGVQVFSVDYRLAPENPHPTPVEDCYAGLTWLYEHAEEFSVDRSRIATMGESAGGLLAAGITLMARDRALAPPIAKQILIYPMLDDRNTVPNPELERFALWDCNDNITAWTALLGTDIGKDNVSQYAAPARAVSVQGLPPTYIDVGELDIFRDEDIAYAARIASANISVELHVYPGLPHAFEVYAPHTEATKRATADRFRAVQTL
;
A
#
# COMPACT_ATOMS: atom_id res chain seq x y z
N MET A 1 -24.09 -14.33 -12.25
CA MET A 1 -24.40 -13.01 -12.83
C MET A 1 -23.10 -12.40 -13.32
N PRO A 2 -23.08 -11.58 -14.36
CA PRO A 2 -21.85 -10.90 -14.78
C PRO A 2 -21.38 -9.93 -13.68
N LEU A 3 -20.08 -9.62 -13.65
CA LEU A 3 -19.51 -8.64 -12.74
C LEU A 3 -20.16 -7.26 -12.94
N SER A 4 -20.42 -6.55 -11.87
CA SER A 4 -21.01 -5.21 -11.87
C SER A 4 -20.56 -4.43 -10.65
N TYR A 5 -20.58 -3.09 -10.72
CA TYR A 5 -20.36 -2.27 -9.54
C TYR A 5 -21.38 -2.57 -8.43
N ASP A 6 -20.92 -2.44 -7.18
CA ASP A 6 -21.83 -2.29 -6.05
C ASP A 6 -22.78 -1.11 -6.34
N PRO A 7 -24.12 -1.27 -6.15
CA PRO A 7 -25.09 -0.25 -6.54
C PRO A 7 -24.89 1.09 -5.81
N GLU A 8 -24.50 1.07 -4.53
CA GLU A 8 -24.27 2.29 -3.76
C GLU A 8 -22.97 2.98 -4.22
N TYR A 9 -21.90 2.20 -4.45
CA TYR A 9 -20.65 2.69 -5.00
C TYR A 9 -20.87 3.33 -6.39
N HIS A 10 -21.57 2.65 -7.28
CA HIS A 10 -21.87 3.18 -8.61
C HIS A 10 -22.63 4.50 -8.55
N LYS A 11 -23.68 4.57 -7.73
CA LYS A 11 -24.45 5.81 -7.52
C LYS A 11 -23.60 6.95 -6.99
N ALA A 12 -22.66 6.65 -6.08
CA ALA A 12 -21.78 7.66 -5.48
C ALA A 12 -20.70 8.19 -6.44
N THR A 13 -20.31 7.40 -7.46
CA THR A 13 -19.15 7.70 -8.31
C THR A 13 -19.47 7.97 -9.77
N VAL A 14 -20.69 7.64 -10.25
CA VAL A 14 -21.06 7.76 -11.67
C VAL A 14 -20.92 9.18 -12.21
N GLU A 15 -21.32 10.19 -11.46
CA GLU A 15 -21.18 11.60 -11.87
C GLU A 15 -19.69 11.99 -11.98
N PHE A 16 -18.90 11.66 -10.98
CA PHE A 16 -17.46 11.94 -10.97
C PHE A 16 -16.74 11.31 -12.17
N PHE A 17 -17.04 10.04 -12.48
CA PHE A 17 -16.39 9.37 -13.61
C PHE A 17 -16.94 9.82 -14.98
N SER A 18 -18.21 10.23 -15.07
CA SER A 18 -18.78 10.76 -16.31
C SER A 18 -18.24 12.14 -16.69
N THR A 19 -17.81 12.94 -15.72
CA THR A 19 -17.23 14.28 -15.93
C THR A 19 -15.72 14.25 -16.16
N ARG A 20 -15.08 13.10 -15.98
CA ARG A 20 -13.66 12.91 -16.29
C ARG A 20 -13.44 12.97 -17.79
N SER A 21 -13.30 14.16 -18.34
CA SER A 21 -13.01 14.41 -19.75
C SER A 21 -11.50 14.59 -19.94
N GLY A 22 -10.89 13.70 -20.67
CA GLY A 22 -9.47 13.80 -21.09
C GLY A 22 -8.95 12.46 -21.59
N PRO A 23 -8.01 12.45 -22.51
CA PRO A 23 -7.39 11.20 -22.95
C PRO A 23 -6.67 10.54 -21.75
N LYS A 24 -6.80 9.23 -21.65
CA LYS A 24 -5.95 8.44 -20.74
C LYS A 24 -4.48 8.70 -21.10
N ALA A 25 -3.60 8.69 -20.11
CA ALA A 25 -2.16 8.79 -20.34
C ALA A 25 -1.68 7.64 -21.25
N ALA A 26 -0.84 7.95 -22.22
CA ALA A 26 -0.24 6.92 -23.07
C ALA A 26 0.59 5.94 -22.23
N VAL A 27 0.77 4.71 -22.72
CA VAL A 27 1.69 3.74 -22.10
C VAL A 27 3.07 4.39 -21.97
N HIS A 28 3.71 4.23 -20.81
CA HIS A 28 5.00 4.82 -20.41
C HIS A 28 5.01 6.35 -20.20
N ASP A 29 3.89 7.06 -20.31
CA ASP A 29 3.80 8.48 -19.93
C ASP A 29 3.60 8.64 -18.42
N VAL A 30 4.68 8.53 -17.67
CA VAL A 30 4.70 8.71 -16.21
C VAL A 30 4.36 10.15 -15.80
N ALA A 31 4.81 11.13 -16.58
CA ALA A 31 4.62 12.55 -16.22
C ALA A 31 3.13 12.95 -16.20
N THR A 32 2.35 12.49 -17.19
CA THR A 32 0.91 12.74 -17.20
C THR A 32 0.21 12.00 -16.06
N ARG A 33 0.61 10.76 -15.75
CA ARG A 33 0.05 10.00 -14.61
C ARG A 33 0.29 10.70 -13.28
N ARG A 34 1.50 11.20 -13.04
CA ARG A 34 1.85 11.98 -11.84
C ARG A 34 0.92 13.17 -11.67
N ARG A 35 0.76 14.00 -12.71
CA ARG A 35 -0.15 15.15 -12.65
C ARG A 35 -1.59 14.76 -12.35
N ASN A 36 -2.08 13.71 -13.01
CA ASN A 36 -3.47 13.27 -12.86
C ASN A 36 -3.77 12.72 -11.47
N ILE A 37 -2.87 11.88 -10.92
CA ILE A 37 -3.09 11.27 -9.60
C ILE A 37 -3.02 12.34 -8.50
N THR A 38 -2.03 13.24 -8.54
CA THR A 38 -1.90 14.32 -7.58
C THR A 38 -3.16 15.15 -7.53
N ALA A 39 -3.63 15.66 -8.68
CA ALA A 39 -4.85 16.46 -8.74
C ALA A 39 -6.10 15.71 -8.24
N ASN A 40 -6.21 14.41 -8.56
CA ASN A 40 -7.35 13.60 -8.12
C ASN A 40 -7.32 13.34 -6.62
N TYR A 41 -6.17 12.96 -6.06
CA TYR A 41 -6.04 12.63 -4.64
C TYR A 41 -6.16 13.88 -3.78
N GLU A 42 -5.57 15.01 -4.18
CA GLU A 42 -5.78 16.29 -3.51
C GLU A 42 -7.27 16.62 -3.44
N ALA A 43 -7.98 16.58 -4.57
CA ALA A 43 -9.40 16.89 -4.63
C ALA A 43 -10.28 15.96 -3.77
N MET A 44 -9.90 14.69 -3.61
CA MET A 44 -10.63 13.70 -2.80
C MET A 44 -10.25 13.79 -1.31
N PHE A 45 -8.96 13.84 -1.01
CA PHE A 45 -8.49 13.85 0.37
C PHE A 45 -8.74 15.20 1.05
N ASP A 46 -8.85 16.31 0.29
CA ASP A 46 -9.27 17.59 0.87
C ASP A 46 -10.66 17.55 1.50
N LYS A 47 -11.54 16.68 1.03
CA LYS A 47 -12.88 16.47 1.57
C LYS A 47 -12.90 15.67 2.88
N LEU A 48 -11.79 14.97 3.20
CA LEU A 48 -11.69 14.19 4.43
C LEU A 48 -11.65 15.12 5.66
N PRO A 49 -12.22 14.68 6.79
CA PRO A 49 -12.16 15.43 8.03
C PRO A 49 -10.72 15.57 8.54
N LEU A 50 -10.49 16.60 9.33
CA LEU A 50 -9.23 16.76 10.05
C LEU A 50 -9.20 15.84 11.28
N ALA A 51 -8.01 15.42 11.67
CA ALA A 51 -7.73 14.69 12.90
C ALA A 51 -6.88 15.58 13.85
N PRO A 52 -7.50 16.56 14.54
CA PRO A 52 -6.78 17.60 15.28
C PRO A 52 -6.03 17.08 16.54
N ASP A 53 -6.33 15.86 16.96
CA ASP A 53 -5.68 15.14 18.06
C ASP A 53 -4.47 14.30 17.62
N VAL A 54 -4.12 14.34 16.32
CA VAL A 54 -2.95 13.67 15.77
C VAL A 54 -1.85 14.68 15.46
N GLU A 55 -0.63 14.36 15.84
CA GLU A 55 0.59 15.09 15.48
C GLU A 55 1.30 14.41 14.32
N HIS A 56 2.00 15.23 13.53
CA HIS A 56 2.81 14.80 12.41
C HIS A 56 4.23 15.37 12.55
N SER A 57 5.24 14.50 12.49
CA SER A 57 6.65 14.86 12.55
C SER A 57 7.42 14.15 11.43
N ILE A 58 8.52 14.75 10.97
CA ILE A 58 9.32 14.26 9.85
C ILE A 58 10.75 14.03 10.31
N TYR A 59 11.31 12.88 9.96
CA TYR A 59 12.65 12.46 10.34
C TYR A 59 13.50 12.15 9.12
N PRO A 60 14.72 12.72 8.99
CA PRO A 60 15.65 12.34 7.94
C PRO A 60 16.29 10.99 8.26
N VAL A 61 16.23 10.06 7.30
CA VAL A 61 16.75 8.70 7.43
C VAL A 61 17.72 8.42 6.29
N LYS A 62 18.87 7.79 6.58
CA LYS A 62 19.82 7.37 5.56
C LYS A 62 19.38 6.05 4.92
N SER A 63 19.25 6.05 3.59
CA SER A 63 19.02 4.86 2.80
C SER A 63 20.32 4.10 2.53
N TYR A 64 20.20 2.92 1.93
CA TYR A 64 21.28 1.95 1.64
C TYR A 64 22.46 2.54 0.85
N ASP A 65 22.21 3.57 0.04
CA ASP A 65 23.20 4.25 -0.81
C ASP A 65 23.70 5.59 -0.24
N GLY A 66 23.31 5.91 1.02
CA GLY A 66 23.65 7.15 1.70
C GLY A 66 22.74 8.34 1.36
N HIS A 67 21.78 8.17 0.44
CA HIS A 67 20.75 9.18 0.19
C HIS A 67 19.91 9.41 1.44
N THR A 68 19.42 10.63 1.64
CA THR A 68 18.53 10.94 2.77
C THR A 68 17.08 10.93 2.27
N ILE A 69 16.31 10.00 2.81
CA ILE A 69 14.86 9.95 2.65
C ILE A 69 14.18 10.53 3.88
N GLN A 70 12.84 10.71 3.81
CA GLN A 70 12.04 11.17 4.95
C GLN A 70 11.14 10.06 5.45
N VAL A 71 11.04 9.94 6.79
CA VAL A 71 10.04 9.10 7.46
C VAL A 71 9.11 10.03 8.23
N HIS A 72 7.83 9.97 7.92
CA HIS A 72 6.77 10.77 8.51
C HIS A 72 6.10 9.99 9.62
N ARG A 73 6.17 10.47 10.86
CA ARG A 73 5.49 9.87 12.02
C ARG A 73 4.18 10.56 12.29
N PHE A 74 3.11 9.78 12.44
CA PHE A 74 1.78 10.20 12.86
C PHE A 74 1.44 9.53 14.19
N PHE A 75 1.04 10.32 15.20
CA PHE A 75 0.76 9.81 16.55
C PHE A 75 -0.22 10.71 17.31
N LYS A 76 -0.94 10.15 18.30
CA LYS A 76 -1.86 10.97 19.11
C LYS A 76 -1.11 11.94 20.03
N LYS A 77 -1.62 13.17 20.14
CA LYS A 77 -1.07 14.23 21.00
C LYS A 77 -1.06 13.91 22.47
N THR A 78 -2.00 13.08 22.91
CA THR A 78 -2.21 12.82 24.33
C THR A 78 -1.61 11.51 24.74
N SER A 79 -1.03 11.57 25.94
CA SER A 79 -0.46 10.52 26.75
C SER A 79 0.96 10.15 26.40
N THR A 80 1.82 10.42 27.35
CA THR A 80 3.02 9.60 27.52
C THR A 80 2.51 8.17 27.67
N PRO A 81 2.76 7.24 26.75
CA PRO A 81 2.31 5.88 26.93
C PRO A 81 2.96 5.31 28.19
N ALA A 82 2.15 4.72 29.08
CA ALA A 82 2.67 4.06 30.28
C ALA A 82 3.50 2.81 29.92
N ALA A 83 3.36 2.29 28.68
CA ALA A 83 4.08 1.16 28.13
C ALA A 83 4.29 1.34 26.62
N ALA A 84 5.33 0.69 26.07
CA ALA A 84 5.56 0.64 24.65
C ALA A 84 4.38 -0.02 23.90
N GLY A 85 3.94 0.63 22.81
CA GLY A 85 2.77 0.22 22.03
C GLY A 85 3.13 -0.31 20.64
N PRO A 86 2.13 -0.76 19.87
CA PRO A 86 2.32 -1.15 18.48
C PRO A 86 2.64 0.04 17.58
N ALA A 87 3.23 -0.27 16.41
CA ALA A 87 3.43 0.70 15.33
C ALA A 87 3.25 0.04 13.96
N VAL A 88 2.93 0.86 12.98
CA VAL A 88 2.87 0.47 11.57
C VAL A 88 3.95 1.21 10.81
N LEU A 89 4.79 0.48 10.06
CA LEU A 89 5.55 1.07 8.97
C LEU A 89 4.69 1.03 7.71
N HIS A 90 4.40 2.20 7.18
CA HIS A 90 3.52 2.41 6.04
C HIS A 90 4.30 2.80 4.79
N THR A 91 3.84 2.30 3.65
CA THR A 91 4.33 2.62 2.31
C THR A 91 3.14 2.98 1.42
N HIS A 92 3.18 4.18 0.82
CA HIS A 92 2.05 4.73 0.06
C HIS A 92 1.88 4.09 -1.31
N GLY A 93 0.64 4.12 -1.84
CA GLY A 93 0.32 3.70 -3.20
C GLY A 93 0.83 4.65 -4.28
N GLY A 94 0.59 4.28 -5.54
CA GLY A 94 0.95 5.10 -6.70
C GLY A 94 1.81 4.40 -7.74
N GLY A 95 1.76 3.07 -7.85
CA GLY A 95 2.48 2.30 -8.89
C GLY A 95 4.00 2.41 -8.79
N THR A 96 4.57 2.83 -7.67
CA THR A 96 6.00 3.20 -7.48
C THR A 96 6.48 4.37 -8.34
N ILE A 97 5.61 4.97 -9.14
CA ILE A 97 5.95 6.04 -10.09
C ILE A 97 5.39 7.41 -9.70
N GLN A 98 4.51 7.47 -8.71
CA GLN A 98 3.78 8.69 -8.35
C GLN A 98 3.34 8.65 -6.87
N GLY A 99 2.89 9.81 -6.36
CA GLY A 99 2.53 9.99 -4.96
C GLY A 99 3.72 10.32 -4.08
N ASP A 100 3.42 10.81 -2.89
CA ASP A 100 4.31 11.09 -1.79
C ASP A 100 3.53 11.00 -0.47
N VAL A 101 4.21 11.02 0.67
CA VAL A 101 3.51 10.98 1.97
C VAL A 101 2.66 12.22 2.23
N ALA A 102 2.97 13.37 1.60
CA ALA A 102 2.19 14.60 1.79
C ALA A 102 0.74 14.44 1.32
N LEU A 103 0.50 13.66 0.26
CA LEU A 103 -0.85 13.34 -0.20
C LEU A 103 -1.64 12.49 0.81
N PHE A 104 -0.96 11.67 1.61
CA PHE A 104 -1.59 10.72 2.54
C PHE A 104 -1.71 11.24 3.98
N VAL A 105 -1.35 12.50 4.26
CA VAL A 105 -1.37 13.06 5.62
C VAL A 105 -2.76 12.92 6.27
N LYS A 106 -3.85 13.28 5.57
CA LYS A 106 -5.20 13.16 6.13
C LYS A 106 -5.65 11.72 6.36
N PRO A 107 -5.56 10.80 5.35
CA PRO A 107 -5.89 9.39 5.56
C PRO A 107 -5.13 8.75 6.72
N LEU A 108 -3.81 8.96 6.81
CA LEU A 108 -2.98 8.39 7.86
C LEU A 108 -3.30 9.01 9.24
N SER A 109 -3.59 10.31 9.29
CA SER A 109 -4.04 10.95 10.54
C SER A 109 -5.37 10.39 11.03
N ILE A 110 -6.33 10.16 10.12
CA ILE A 110 -7.60 9.52 10.46
C ILE A 110 -7.38 8.07 10.96
N GLN A 111 -6.50 7.31 10.30
CA GLN A 111 -6.16 5.96 10.76
C GLN A 111 -5.60 5.98 12.18
N VAL A 112 -4.64 6.87 12.49
CA VAL A 112 -4.08 7.00 13.84
C VAL A 112 -5.15 7.44 14.84
N GLN A 113 -6.02 8.38 14.44
CA GLN A 113 -7.13 8.83 15.29
C GLN A 113 -8.06 7.68 15.66
N GLN A 114 -8.40 6.82 14.70
CA GLN A 114 -9.35 5.71 14.90
C GLN A 114 -8.72 4.50 15.58
N THR A 115 -7.47 4.19 15.27
CA THR A 115 -6.81 2.99 15.80
C THR A 115 -6.02 3.22 17.08
N GLY A 116 -5.53 4.43 17.30
CA GLY A 116 -4.59 4.74 18.37
C GLY A 116 -3.16 4.24 18.14
N VAL A 117 -2.90 3.56 17.00
CA VAL A 117 -1.61 3.00 16.65
C VAL A 117 -0.80 4.02 15.86
N GLN A 118 0.48 4.21 16.24
CA GLN A 118 1.39 5.11 15.54
C GLN A 118 1.69 4.59 14.15
N VAL A 119 1.76 5.50 13.17
CA VAL A 119 2.14 5.19 11.79
C VAL A 119 3.42 5.93 11.43
N PHE A 120 4.37 5.21 10.86
CA PHE A 120 5.60 5.72 10.28
C PHE A 120 5.56 5.48 8.78
N SER A 121 5.37 6.53 7.99
CA SER A 121 5.23 6.45 6.53
C SER A 121 6.53 6.86 5.85
N VAL A 122 7.02 6.02 4.95
CA VAL A 122 8.27 6.26 4.23
C VAL A 122 8.02 7.02 2.95
N ASP A 123 8.66 8.17 2.79
CA ASP A 123 8.69 8.92 1.54
C ASP A 123 9.80 8.38 0.65
N TYR A 124 9.53 7.25 0.02
CA TYR A 124 10.50 6.50 -0.80
C TYR A 124 10.68 7.13 -2.18
N ARG A 125 11.86 6.99 -2.75
CA ARG A 125 12.19 7.49 -4.10
C ARG A 125 11.44 6.71 -5.17
N LEU A 126 10.94 7.43 -6.18
CA LEU A 126 10.09 6.89 -7.24
C LEU A 126 10.87 6.46 -8.48
N ALA A 127 10.33 5.47 -9.16
CA ALA A 127 10.71 5.09 -10.52
C ALA A 127 10.04 6.05 -11.55
N PRO A 128 10.59 6.20 -12.77
CA PRO A 128 11.78 5.54 -13.32
C PRO A 128 13.11 6.15 -12.90
N GLU A 129 13.12 7.31 -12.21
CA GLU A 129 14.34 7.99 -11.80
C GLU A 129 15.17 7.14 -10.83
N ASN A 130 14.48 6.36 -10.01
CA ASN A 130 15.08 5.46 -9.04
C ASN A 130 14.42 4.07 -9.16
N PRO A 131 14.84 3.24 -10.13
CA PRO A 131 14.24 1.92 -10.34
C PRO A 131 14.60 0.95 -9.21
N HIS A 132 14.08 -0.29 -9.29
CA HIS A 132 14.48 -1.36 -8.37
C HIS A 132 16.01 -1.51 -8.33
N PRO A 133 16.64 -1.63 -7.13
CA PRO A 133 16.01 -1.90 -5.84
C PRO A 133 15.68 -0.66 -4.99
N THR A 134 15.84 0.55 -5.51
CA THR A 134 15.80 1.77 -4.71
C THR A 134 14.51 1.93 -3.87
N PRO A 135 13.28 1.80 -4.42
CA PRO A 135 12.08 2.01 -3.61
C PRO A 135 11.95 1.04 -2.43
N VAL A 136 12.26 -0.25 -2.65
CA VAL A 136 12.14 -1.25 -1.58
C VAL A 136 13.27 -1.13 -0.56
N GLU A 137 14.48 -0.76 -0.96
CA GLU A 137 15.59 -0.51 -0.02
C GLU A 137 15.37 0.77 0.80
N ASP A 138 14.78 1.81 0.23
CA ASP A 138 14.37 3.00 0.99
C ASP A 138 13.35 2.63 2.08
N CYS A 139 12.35 1.83 1.72
CA CYS A 139 11.36 1.35 2.68
C CYS A 139 11.98 0.45 3.76
N TYR A 140 12.94 -0.39 3.39
CA TYR A 140 13.67 -1.22 4.35
C TYR A 140 14.57 -0.39 5.27
N ALA A 141 15.19 0.66 4.77
CA ALA A 141 15.92 1.62 5.59
C ALA A 141 15.02 2.32 6.62
N GLY A 142 13.80 2.72 6.20
CA GLY A 142 12.79 3.23 7.13
C GLY A 142 12.38 2.22 8.20
N LEU A 143 12.25 0.93 7.85
CA LEU A 143 11.94 -0.14 8.79
C LEU A 143 13.05 -0.33 9.81
N THR A 144 14.30 -0.45 9.37
CA THR A 144 15.45 -0.64 10.27
C THR A 144 15.63 0.56 11.19
N TRP A 145 15.49 1.77 10.65
CA TRP A 145 15.51 2.99 11.45
C TRP A 145 14.41 3.00 12.54
N LEU A 146 13.18 2.58 12.23
CA LEU A 146 12.12 2.47 13.22
C LEU A 146 12.49 1.46 14.33
N TYR A 147 13.08 0.32 13.96
CA TYR A 147 13.54 -0.67 14.94
C TYR A 147 14.65 -0.11 15.86
N GLU A 148 15.57 0.67 15.31
CA GLU A 148 16.65 1.30 16.07
C GLU A 148 16.16 2.36 17.05
N HIS A 149 15.13 3.13 16.66
CA HIS A 149 14.57 4.24 17.44
C HIS A 149 13.27 3.88 18.18
N ALA A 150 12.89 2.61 18.24
CA ALA A 150 11.61 2.16 18.80
C ALA A 150 11.41 2.61 20.26
N GLU A 151 12.46 2.57 21.07
CA GLU A 151 12.42 3.01 22.47
C GLU A 151 12.12 4.52 22.58
N GLU A 152 12.75 5.35 21.75
CA GLU A 152 12.52 6.81 21.69
C GLU A 152 11.05 7.14 21.44
N PHE A 153 10.37 6.34 20.60
CA PHE A 153 8.98 6.52 20.22
C PHE A 153 8.00 5.72 21.07
N SER A 154 8.46 5.05 22.12
CA SER A 154 7.65 4.13 22.93
C SER A 154 6.96 3.07 22.06
N VAL A 155 7.70 2.46 21.14
CA VAL A 155 7.25 1.38 20.26
C VAL A 155 7.80 0.05 20.76
N ASP A 156 6.93 -0.96 20.84
CA ASP A 156 7.31 -2.34 21.07
C ASP A 156 7.74 -2.97 19.73
N ARG A 157 9.04 -3.28 19.59
CA ARG A 157 9.60 -3.89 18.37
C ARG A 157 8.92 -5.18 17.97
N SER A 158 8.38 -5.93 18.93
CA SER A 158 7.66 -7.20 18.65
C SER A 158 6.25 -6.98 18.12
N ARG A 159 5.78 -5.73 18.06
CA ARG A 159 4.45 -5.31 17.61
C ARG A 159 4.51 -4.30 16.47
N ILE A 160 5.55 -4.37 15.64
CA ILE A 160 5.67 -3.57 14.42
C ILE A 160 5.09 -4.36 13.24
N ALA A 161 4.14 -3.74 12.53
CA ALA A 161 3.60 -4.26 11.27
C ALA A 161 4.08 -3.46 10.08
N THR A 162 4.10 -4.10 8.91
CA THR A 162 4.20 -3.41 7.60
C THR A 162 2.81 -3.26 7.00
N MET A 163 2.54 -2.13 6.36
CA MET A 163 1.26 -1.83 5.72
C MET A 163 1.46 -1.00 4.46
N GLY A 164 0.64 -1.22 3.46
CA GLY A 164 0.63 -0.36 2.28
C GLY A 164 -0.50 -0.68 1.31
N GLU A 165 -0.86 0.32 0.51
CA GLU A 165 -1.89 0.24 -0.51
C GLU A 165 -1.27 0.09 -1.91
N SER A 166 -1.80 -0.79 -2.75
CA SER A 166 -1.40 -0.92 -4.15
C SER A 166 0.11 -1.19 -4.30
N ALA A 167 0.85 -0.32 -4.95
CA ALA A 167 2.32 -0.38 -4.99
C ALA A 167 2.97 -0.24 -3.61
N GLY A 168 2.33 0.45 -2.67
CA GLY A 168 2.75 0.43 -1.26
C GLY A 168 2.58 -0.97 -0.65
N GLY A 169 1.53 -1.69 -1.02
CA GLY A 169 1.36 -3.10 -0.63
C GLY A 169 2.46 -4.02 -1.20
N LEU A 170 2.90 -3.76 -2.44
CA LEU A 170 4.10 -4.39 -3.02
C LEU A 170 5.32 -4.16 -2.13
N LEU A 171 5.58 -2.89 -1.79
CA LEU A 171 6.75 -2.51 -0.99
C LEU A 171 6.66 -3.08 0.43
N ALA A 172 5.48 -3.06 1.06
CA ALA A 172 5.24 -3.66 2.37
C ALA A 172 5.51 -5.18 2.36
N ALA A 173 5.05 -5.91 1.35
CA ALA A 173 5.34 -7.33 1.17
C ALA A 173 6.82 -7.57 0.85
N GLY A 174 7.42 -6.73 0.00
CA GLY A 174 8.85 -6.80 -0.35
C GLY A 174 9.76 -6.63 0.85
N ILE A 175 9.55 -5.59 1.68
CA ILE A 175 10.35 -5.39 2.90
C ILE A 175 10.08 -6.48 3.95
N THR A 176 8.90 -7.07 3.98
CA THR A 176 8.60 -8.20 4.88
C THR A 176 9.40 -9.44 4.48
N LEU A 177 9.51 -9.72 3.18
CA LEU A 177 10.41 -10.76 2.65
C LEU A 177 11.88 -10.45 2.98
N MET A 178 12.33 -9.19 2.78
CA MET A 178 13.69 -8.77 3.11
C MET A 178 13.99 -8.92 4.60
N ALA A 179 13.06 -8.52 5.47
CA ALA A 179 13.21 -8.63 6.93
C ALA A 179 13.39 -10.07 7.38
N ARG A 180 12.61 -11.00 6.82
CA ARG A 180 12.78 -12.43 7.03
C ARG A 180 14.15 -12.92 6.57
N ASP A 181 14.53 -12.61 5.34
CA ASP A 181 15.72 -13.12 4.70
C ASP A 181 17.02 -12.51 5.31
N ARG A 182 16.92 -11.29 5.85
CA ARG A 182 17.99 -10.59 6.57
C ARG A 182 17.93 -10.84 8.09
N ALA A 183 17.07 -11.75 8.55
CA ALA A 183 16.91 -12.16 9.95
C ALA A 183 16.69 -10.98 10.92
N LEU A 184 15.83 -10.01 10.54
CA LEU A 184 15.45 -8.90 11.41
C LEU A 184 14.81 -9.44 12.71
N ALA A 185 15.29 -8.96 13.86
CA ALA A 185 14.85 -9.44 15.16
C ALA A 185 14.45 -8.28 16.10
N PRO A 186 13.27 -8.40 16.78
CA PRO A 186 12.26 -9.42 16.60
C PRO A 186 11.65 -9.38 15.17
N PRO A 187 11.00 -10.46 14.70
CA PRO A 187 10.39 -10.46 13.37
C PRO A 187 9.21 -9.49 13.30
N ILE A 188 8.83 -9.08 12.09
CA ILE A 188 7.63 -8.29 11.83
C ILE A 188 6.39 -9.04 12.37
N ALA A 189 5.54 -8.33 13.11
CA ALA A 189 4.37 -8.89 13.78
C ALA A 189 3.24 -9.26 12.82
N LYS A 190 3.05 -8.47 11.76
CA LYS A 190 1.99 -8.64 10.76
C LYS A 190 2.33 -7.89 9.47
N GLN A 191 1.89 -8.37 8.33
CA GLN A 191 1.80 -7.57 7.11
C GLN A 191 0.33 -7.30 6.76
N ILE A 192 0.03 -6.04 6.38
CA ILE A 192 -1.32 -5.56 6.06
C ILE A 192 -1.26 -5.01 4.63
N LEU A 193 -1.78 -5.78 3.70
CA LEU A 193 -1.65 -5.54 2.27
C LEU A 193 -3.02 -5.14 1.69
N ILE A 194 -3.15 -3.89 1.26
CA ILE A 194 -4.39 -3.33 0.76
C ILE A 194 -4.32 -3.31 -0.76
N TYR A 195 -5.14 -4.13 -1.43
CA TYR A 195 -5.15 -4.38 -2.89
C TYR A 195 -3.73 -4.31 -3.50
N PRO A 196 -2.78 -5.12 -3.00
CA PRO A 196 -1.38 -4.97 -3.32
C PRO A 196 -1.06 -5.32 -4.78
N MET A 197 -0.14 -4.57 -5.40
CA MET A 197 0.42 -4.83 -6.71
C MET A 197 1.58 -5.83 -6.58
N LEU A 198 1.37 -7.14 -6.79
CA LEU A 198 2.33 -8.18 -6.38
C LEU A 198 3.08 -8.86 -7.54
N ASP A 199 2.51 -8.88 -8.75
CA ASP A 199 2.99 -9.71 -9.86
C ASP A 199 3.27 -8.88 -11.11
N ASP A 200 4.55 -8.76 -11.48
CA ASP A 200 4.99 -8.04 -12.67
C ASP A 200 4.59 -8.73 -14.00
N ARG A 201 4.08 -9.96 -13.93
CA ARG A 201 3.56 -10.72 -15.09
C ARG A 201 2.10 -10.38 -15.41
N ASN A 202 1.42 -9.60 -14.58
CA ASN A 202 0.08 -9.10 -14.82
C ASN A 202 0.10 -7.98 -15.88
N THR A 203 0.37 -8.35 -17.12
CA THR A 203 0.54 -7.44 -18.27
C THR A 203 -0.43 -7.71 -19.42
N VAL A 204 -1.35 -8.64 -19.23
CA VAL A 204 -2.38 -9.00 -20.22
C VAL A 204 -3.75 -8.58 -19.66
N PRO A 205 -4.48 -7.69 -20.35
CA PRO A 205 -5.76 -7.20 -19.84
C PRO A 205 -6.79 -8.33 -19.76
N ASN A 206 -7.48 -8.42 -18.62
CA ASN A 206 -8.69 -9.23 -18.48
C ASN A 206 -9.89 -8.37 -18.90
N PRO A 207 -10.56 -8.66 -20.06
CA PRO A 207 -11.64 -7.82 -20.57
C PRO A 207 -12.82 -7.64 -19.60
N GLU A 208 -13.05 -8.60 -18.71
CA GLU A 208 -14.14 -8.53 -17.74
C GLU A 208 -13.82 -7.57 -16.57
N LEU A 209 -12.55 -7.37 -16.24
CA LEU A 209 -12.09 -6.43 -15.22
C LEU A 209 -11.73 -5.06 -15.80
N GLU A 210 -11.11 -5.04 -16.98
CA GLU A 210 -10.58 -3.81 -17.60
C GLU A 210 -11.65 -2.73 -17.77
N ARG A 211 -12.89 -3.10 -18.02
CA ARG A 211 -14.01 -2.16 -18.14
C ARG A 211 -14.37 -1.42 -16.85
N PHE A 212 -13.91 -1.92 -15.69
CA PHE A 212 -14.13 -1.32 -14.38
C PHE A 212 -12.85 -0.67 -13.83
N ALA A 213 -11.71 -0.88 -14.48
CA ALA A 213 -10.41 -0.55 -13.95
C ALA A 213 -10.20 0.97 -13.79
N LEU A 214 -9.92 1.41 -12.58
CA LEU A 214 -9.44 2.76 -12.27
C LEU A 214 -7.92 2.83 -12.42
N TRP A 215 -7.22 1.75 -12.09
CA TRP A 215 -5.86 1.44 -12.47
C TRP A 215 -5.94 0.32 -13.50
N ASP A 216 -5.65 0.60 -14.76
CA ASP A 216 -5.81 -0.34 -15.87
C ASP A 216 -4.51 -1.05 -16.24
N CYS A 217 -4.59 -1.99 -17.18
CA CYS A 217 -3.43 -2.75 -17.63
C CYS A 217 -2.32 -1.85 -18.20
N ASN A 218 -2.65 -0.74 -18.87
CA ASN A 218 -1.66 0.21 -19.40
C ASN A 218 -0.96 0.98 -18.26
N ASP A 219 -1.69 1.31 -17.20
CA ASP A 219 -1.10 1.89 -15.99
C ASP A 219 -0.13 0.91 -15.35
N ASN A 220 -0.55 -0.36 -15.25
CA ASN A 220 0.25 -1.43 -14.66
C ASN A 220 1.54 -1.70 -15.45
N ILE A 221 1.45 -1.83 -16.78
CA ILE A 221 2.62 -1.97 -17.67
C ILE A 221 3.57 -0.77 -17.51
N THR A 222 3.03 0.44 -17.43
CA THR A 222 3.84 1.64 -17.26
C THR A 222 4.61 1.62 -15.94
N ALA A 223 3.94 1.28 -14.84
CA ALA A 223 4.54 1.20 -13.52
C ALA A 223 5.62 0.12 -13.42
N TRP A 224 5.30 -1.09 -13.86
CA TRP A 224 6.26 -2.20 -13.86
C TRP A 224 7.46 -1.94 -14.77
N THR A 225 7.24 -1.32 -15.95
CA THR A 225 8.35 -0.96 -16.85
C THR A 225 9.23 0.13 -16.22
N ALA A 226 8.64 1.11 -15.55
CA ALA A 226 9.40 2.12 -14.84
C ALA A 226 10.26 1.53 -13.71
N LEU A 227 9.72 0.55 -12.97
CA LEU A 227 10.40 -0.09 -11.84
C LEU A 227 11.49 -1.10 -12.29
N LEU A 228 11.23 -1.89 -13.32
CA LEU A 228 12.04 -3.06 -13.72
C LEU A 228 12.75 -2.90 -15.06
N GLY A 229 12.42 -1.85 -15.82
CA GLY A 229 12.95 -1.65 -17.18
C GLY A 229 12.55 -2.79 -18.10
N THR A 230 13.53 -3.36 -18.79
CA THR A 230 13.31 -4.47 -19.73
C THR A 230 13.19 -5.85 -19.05
N ASP A 231 13.29 -5.92 -17.73
CA ASP A 231 13.25 -7.20 -17.01
C ASP A 231 11.81 -7.61 -16.58
N ILE A 232 10.83 -6.74 -16.81
CA ILE A 232 9.41 -7.07 -16.60
C ILE A 232 9.05 -8.42 -17.24
N GLY A 233 8.43 -9.30 -16.47
CA GLY A 233 8.01 -10.64 -16.91
C GLY A 233 9.11 -11.70 -17.01
N LYS A 234 10.42 -11.33 -16.92
CA LYS A 234 11.53 -12.28 -17.01
C LYS A 234 11.75 -13.07 -15.70
N ASP A 235 12.44 -14.20 -15.80
CA ASP A 235 12.67 -15.09 -14.68
C ASP A 235 13.61 -14.52 -13.60
N ASN A 236 14.44 -13.54 -13.93
CA ASN A 236 15.41 -12.91 -13.02
C ASN A 236 14.83 -11.80 -12.15
N VAL A 237 13.54 -11.49 -12.23
CA VAL A 237 12.91 -10.46 -11.39
C VAL A 237 12.97 -10.88 -9.93
N SER A 238 13.46 -9.96 -9.09
CA SER A 238 13.62 -10.16 -7.66
C SER A 238 12.26 -10.34 -6.96
N GLN A 239 12.19 -11.28 -6.01
CA GLN A 239 11.02 -11.43 -5.13
C GLN A 239 10.74 -10.18 -4.27
N TYR A 240 11.70 -9.33 -4.06
CA TYR A 240 11.52 -8.07 -3.33
C TYR A 240 10.90 -6.98 -4.20
N ALA A 241 11.06 -7.10 -5.52
CA ALA A 241 10.39 -6.24 -6.49
C ALA A 241 8.99 -6.74 -6.87
N ALA A 242 8.79 -8.06 -6.89
CA ALA A 242 7.52 -8.71 -7.22
C ALA A 242 7.25 -9.87 -6.24
N PRO A 243 6.60 -9.61 -5.10
CA PRO A 243 6.42 -10.60 -4.03
C PRO A 243 5.69 -11.88 -4.44
N ALA A 244 4.84 -11.84 -5.47
CA ALA A 244 4.23 -13.05 -6.04
C ALA A 244 5.25 -14.05 -6.58
N ARG A 245 6.48 -13.61 -6.88
CA ARG A 245 7.59 -14.47 -7.34
C ARG A 245 8.38 -15.12 -6.21
N ALA A 246 8.07 -14.82 -4.94
CA ALA A 246 8.78 -15.41 -3.81
C ALA A 246 8.82 -16.94 -3.93
N VAL A 247 10.01 -17.53 -3.91
CA VAL A 247 10.19 -19.01 -3.99
C VAL A 247 9.50 -19.67 -2.80
N SER A 248 9.61 -19.07 -1.62
CA SER A 248 8.97 -19.53 -0.40
C SER A 248 8.35 -18.38 0.37
N VAL A 249 7.17 -18.62 0.93
CA VAL A 249 6.50 -17.71 1.88
C VAL A 249 6.65 -18.19 3.33
N GLN A 250 7.39 -19.28 3.58
CA GLN A 250 7.67 -19.75 4.93
C GLN A 250 8.37 -18.67 5.76
N GLY A 251 7.98 -18.58 7.04
CA GLY A 251 8.54 -17.59 7.97
C GLY A 251 8.01 -16.16 7.81
N LEU A 252 7.06 -15.91 6.90
CA LEU A 252 6.33 -14.65 6.85
C LEU A 252 5.40 -14.52 8.06
N PRO A 253 5.09 -13.31 8.51
CA PRO A 253 4.18 -13.06 9.62
C PRO A 253 2.71 -13.34 9.23
N PRO A 254 1.80 -13.38 10.22
CA PRO A 254 0.37 -13.29 9.95
C PRO A 254 0.04 -12.16 8.98
N THR A 255 -0.90 -12.42 8.06
CA THR A 255 -1.15 -11.54 6.91
C THR A 255 -2.61 -11.17 6.82
N TYR A 256 -2.88 -9.88 6.62
CA TYR A 256 -4.17 -9.36 6.17
C TYR A 256 -4.04 -8.91 4.71
N ILE A 257 -4.98 -9.31 3.87
CA ILE A 257 -5.08 -8.88 2.47
C ILE A 257 -6.53 -8.49 2.20
N ASP A 258 -6.75 -7.36 1.55
CA ASP A 258 -8.05 -7.06 0.95
C ASP A 258 -7.90 -6.58 -0.50
N VAL A 259 -8.95 -6.81 -1.28
CA VAL A 259 -9.00 -6.39 -2.69
C VAL A 259 -10.45 -6.23 -3.15
N GLY A 260 -10.68 -5.32 -4.09
CA GLY A 260 -11.97 -5.21 -4.76
C GLY A 260 -12.18 -6.34 -5.78
N GLU A 261 -13.41 -6.84 -5.92
CA GLU A 261 -13.73 -7.87 -6.92
C GLU A 261 -13.45 -7.41 -8.36
N LEU A 262 -13.55 -6.09 -8.61
CA LEU A 262 -13.39 -5.48 -9.92
C LEU A 262 -11.96 -4.92 -10.15
N ASP A 263 -11.03 -5.21 -9.25
CA ASP A 263 -9.63 -4.80 -9.34
C ASP A 263 -8.84 -5.75 -10.25
N ILE A 264 -7.93 -5.22 -11.05
CA ILE A 264 -7.02 -6.04 -11.87
C ILE A 264 -6.03 -6.87 -11.04
N PHE A 265 -5.81 -6.49 -9.75
CA PHE A 265 -4.93 -7.22 -8.82
C PHE A 265 -5.64 -8.36 -8.08
N ARG A 266 -6.96 -8.49 -8.21
CA ARG A 266 -7.76 -9.50 -7.49
C ARG A 266 -7.17 -10.89 -7.54
N ASP A 267 -6.82 -11.36 -8.73
CA ASP A 267 -6.42 -12.75 -8.93
C ASP A 267 -5.03 -13.04 -8.36
N GLU A 268 -4.08 -12.09 -8.46
CA GLU A 268 -2.75 -12.22 -7.86
C GLU A 268 -2.80 -12.15 -6.33
N ASP A 269 -3.68 -11.34 -5.75
CA ASP A 269 -3.89 -11.20 -4.31
C ASP A 269 -4.47 -12.47 -3.70
N ILE A 270 -5.50 -13.04 -4.36
CA ILE A 270 -6.08 -14.34 -3.97
C ILE A 270 -5.01 -15.43 -4.03
N ALA A 271 -4.21 -15.48 -5.09
CA ALA A 271 -3.16 -16.47 -5.26
C ALA A 271 -2.06 -16.33 -4.19
N TYR A 272 -1.67 -15.09 -3.85
CA TYR A 272 -0.69 -14.85 -2.80
C TYR A 272 -1.22 -15.26 -1.42
N ALA A 273 -2.46 -14.91 -1.08
CA ALA A 273 -3.13 -15.34 0.14
C ALA A 273 -3.21 -16.88 0.25
N ALA A 274 -3.56 -17.56 -0.84
CA ALA A 274 -3.63 -19.01 -0.89
C ALA A 274 -2.25 -19.67 -0.63
N ARG A 275 -1.16 -19.09 -1.14
CA ARG A 275 0.21 -19.54 -0.86
C ARG A 275 0.57 -19.40 0.61
N ILE A 276 0.22 -18.27 1.25
CA ILE A 276 0.45 -18.02 2.67
C ILE A 276 -0.32 -19.04 3.51
N ALA A 277 -1.61 -19.26 3.21
CA ALA A 277 -2.43 -20.26 3.89
C ALA A 277 -1.86 -21.67 3.74
N SER A 278 -1.39 -22.03 2.53
CA SER A 278 -0.77 -23.35 2.25
C SER A 278 0.55 -23.58 3.01
N ALA A 279 1.21 -22.49 3.43
CA ALA A 279 2.39 -22.52 4.28
C ALA A 279 2.04 -22.62 5.79
N ASN A 280 0.77 -22.80 6.15
CA ASN A 280 0.24 -22.78 7.52
C ASN A 280 0.51 -21.48 8.29
N ILE A 281 0.52 -20.36 7.58
CA ILE A 281 0.61 -19.01 8.15
C ILE A 281 -0.80 -18.45 8.21
N SER A 282 -1.14 -17.80 9.34
CA SER A 282 -2.45 -17.15 9.50
C SER A 282 -2.65 -16.08 8.43
N VAL A 283 -3.75 -16.17 7.68
CA VAL A 283 -4.11 -15.20 6.65
C VAL A 283 -5.59 -14.84 6.77
N GLU A 284 -5.87 -13.55 6.68
CA GLU A 284 -7.21 -13.01 6.55
C GLU A 284 -7.31 -12.36 5.16
N LEU A 285 -8.23 -12.84 4.33
CA LEU A 285 -8.46 -12.36 2.96
C LEU A 285 -9.88 -11.86 2.82
N HIS A 286 -10.05 -10.63 2.31
CA HIS A 286 -11.32 -10.07 1.90
C HIS A 286 -11.32 -9.75 0.41
N VAL A 287 -12.32 -10.26 -0.31
CA VAL A 287 -12.63 -9.84 -1.68
C VAL A 287 -13.97 -9.11 -1.63
N TYR A 288 -13.95 -7.79 -1.85
CA TYR A 288 -15.16 -6.96 -1.71
C TYR A 288 -15.93 -6.90 -3.03
N PRO A 289 -17.15 -7.50 -3.09
CA PRO A 289 -17.94 -7.55 -4.31
C PRO A 289 -18.26 -6.17 -4.85
N GLY A 290 -18.14 -6.01 -6.17
CA GLY A 290 -18.54 -4.82 -6.90
C GLY A 290 -17.65 -3.57 -6.68
N LEU A 291 -16.51 -3.70 -5.99
CA LEU A 291 -15.59 -2.58 -5.75
C LEU A 291 -14.36 -2.67 -6.65
N PRO A 292 -13.93 -1.56 -7.28
CA PRO A 292 -12.72 -1.47 -8.10
C PRO A 292 -11.49 -1.12 -7.24
N HIS A 293 -10.33 -0.93 -7.88
CA HIS A 293 -9.09 -0.46 -7.24
C HIS A 293 -9.27 0.89 -6.54
N ALA A 294 -8.69 1.07 -5.35
CA ALA A 294 -8.71 2.31 -4.57
C ALA A 294 -10.13 2.88 -4.33
N PHE A 295 -11.10 2.01 -4.14
CA PHE A 295 -12.52 2.39 -4.03
C PHE A 295 -12.81 3.37 -2.90
N GLU A 296 -12.07 3.31 -1.80
CA GLU A 296 -12.26 4.20 -0.65
C GLU A 296 -11.90 5.66 -0.94
N VAL A 297 -11.02 5.91 -1.90
CA VAL A 297 -10.64 7.26 -2.32
C VAL A 297 -11.84 7.99 -2.93
N TYR A 298 -12.65 7.27 -3.71
CA TYR A 298 -13.74 7.85 -4.50
C TYR A 298 -15.09 7.83 -3.79
N ALA A 299 -15.34 6.83 -2.96
CA ALA A 299 -16.61 6.67 -2.27
C ALA A 299 -16.44 6.20 -0.81
N PRO A 300 -15.78 7.00 0.06
CA PRO A 300 -15.48 6.61 1.44
C PRO A 300 -16.73 6.43 2.32
N HIS A 301 -17.87 6.96 1.89
CA HIS A 301 -19.11 6.98 2.66
C HIS A 301 -20.04 5.80 2.39
N THR A 302 -19.77 4.97 1.38
CA THR A 302 -20.60 3.79 1.06
C THR A 302 -20.42 2.68 2.10
N GLU A 303 -21.46 1.87 2.31
CA GLU A 303 -21.43 0.83 3.35
C GLU A 303 -20.36 -0.24 3.07
N ALA A 304 -20.15 -0.60 1.80
CA ALA A 304 -19.10 -1.54 1.41
C ALA A 304 -17.71 -0.99 1.74
N THR A 305 -17.46 0.30 1.45
CA THR A 305 -16.19 0.96 1.77
C THR A 305 -15.96 1.13 3.28
N LYS A 306 -17.00 1.53 4.03
CA LYS A 306 -16.93 1.62 5.49
C LYS A 306 -16.57 0.29 6.14
N ARG A 307 -17.16 -0.81 5.64
CA ARG A 307 -16.83 -2.16 6.10
C ARG A 307 -15.36 -2.49 5.84
N ALA A 308 -14.87 -2.26 4.63
CA ALA A 308 -13.47 -2.48 4.28
C ALA A 308 -12.52 -1.65 5.17
N THR A 309 -12.83 -0.37 5.38
CA THR A 309 -12.05 0.51 6.25
C THR A 309 -12.05 0.02 7.71
N ALA A 310 -13.19 -0.44 8.22
CA ALA A 310 -13.30 -1.01 9.57
C ALA A 310 -12.47 -2.29 9.72
N ASP A 311 -12.45 -3.17 8.71
CA ASP A 311 -11.64 -4.39 8.70
C ASP A 311 -10.14 -4.06 8.70
N ARG A 312 -9.70 -3.07 7.92
CA ARG A 312 -8.31 -2.55 7.92
C ARG A 312 -7.91 -1.99 9.29
N PHE A 313 -8.76 -1.17 9.89
CA PHE A 313 -8.49 -0.60 11.22
C PHE A 313 -8.42 -1.69 12.29
N ARG A 314 -9.30 -2.69 12.24
CA ARG A 314 -9.25 -3.85 13.13
C ARG A 314 -7.94 -4.65 12.94
N ALA A 315 -7.49 -4.84 11.70
CA ALA A 315 -6.21 -5.52 11.41
C ALA A 315 -5.02 -4.79 12.05
N VAL A 316 -5.06 -3.44 12.10
CA VAL A 316 -4.06 -2.60 12.79
C VAL A 316 -4.20 -2.67 14.31
N GLN A 317 -5.43 -2.62 14.84
CA GLN A 317 -5.68 -2.64 16.29
C GLN A 317 -5.34 -3.97 16.97
N THR A 318 -5.26 -5.05 16.20
CA THR A 318 -4.93 -6.39 16.69
C THR A 318 -3.42 -6.72 16.64
N LEU A 319 -2.56 -5.71 16.57
CA LEU A 319 -1.10 -5.83 16.69
C LEU A 319 -0.64 -6.12 18.11
#